data_17238636e716073d03c13311c8daa249
#
_entry.id   17238636e716073d03c13311c8daa249
#
_cell.length_a   1.000
_cell.length_b   1.000
_cell.length_c   1.000
_cell.angle_alpha   90.00
_cell.angle_beta   90.00
_cell.angle_gamma   90.00
#
_symmetry.space_group_name_H-M   'P 1'
#
loop_
_entity.id
_entity.type
_entity.pdbx_description
1 polymer ?
#
loop_
_entity_poly.entity_id
_entity_poly.type
_entity_poly.pdbx_seq_one_letter_code
_entity_poly.pdbx_strand_id
1 'polypeptide(L)'
;TYNEWLFYDGEKLFFGKPKDINTKEKINLTFNQDLYTFNLNIQAKPVQFGAFTYNEDINKLYQAKTQHKVEGLPLLGEKAFEVSEKLYNTTSFEYGRFSTGYDGNLEMALKSRQEATMADANYVTATSSNSKLKIGTIVTINAYEEKILLPTDSRWNPNKPFLQLESIGQYIITEITHKANDIGEYENHFKALPAFIKKLPEPQIAFPIAETQQAIVIDNNDPKKQGRIRVQMNWQQPKNLRPPWIGVPPPDAGSSNEVSKNRGMVFIPEIGDHVMLGFRYNDPNRPFVIGSIFNGTTGAGGKEKNNIKSLSSKS
;
A
#
# COMPACT_ATOMS: atom_id res chain seq x y z
N THR A 1 3.86 -6.35 3.17
CA THR A 1 2.54 -6.72 2.64
C THR A 1 2.72 -7.79 1.57
N TYR A 2 1.91 -8.83 1.60
CA TYR A 2 2.05 -10.01 0.74
C TYR A 2 1.53 -9.77 -0.68
N ASN A 3 0.94 -8.59 -0.94
CA ASN A 3 0.38 -8.22 -2.25
C ASN A 3 -0.73 -9.20 -2.73
N GLU A 4 -1.46 -9.79 -1.79
CA GLU A 4 -2.52 -10.77 -2.00
C GLU A 4 -3.90 -10.19 -1.65
N TRP A 5 -4.93 -10.80 -2.19
CA TRP A 5 -6.30 -10.47 -1.86
C TRP A 5 -6.64 -10.95 -0.44
N LEU A 6 -7.37 -10.13 0.30
CA LEU A 6 -7.94 -10.49 1.59
C LEU A 6 -9.36 -9.96 1.65
N PHE A 7 -10.33 -10.85 1.79
CA PHE A 7 -11.73 -10.47 1.91
C PHE A 7 -12.54 -11.50 2.71
N TYR A 8 -13.67 -11.04 3.25
CA TYR A 8 -14.63 -11.84 4.00
C TYR A 8 -15.96 -11.80 3.26
N ASP A 9 -16.55 -12.98 2.96
CA ASP A 9 -17.78 -13.09 2.15
C ASP A 9 -19.07 -13.14 2.99
N GLY A 10 -18.96 -12.95 4.30
CA GLY A 10 -20.04 -13.10 5.28
C GLY A 10 -19.98 -14.41 6.07
N GLU A 11 -19.26 -15.42 5.55
CA GLU A 11 -19.11 -16.73 6.17
C GLU A 11 -17.63 -17.11 6.36
N LYS A 12 -16.79 -16.82 5.38
CA LYS A 12 -15.39 -17.26 5.32
C LYS A 12 -14.45 -16.11 5.00
N LEU A 13 -13.27 -16.15 5.63
CA LEU A 13 -12.15 -15.28 5.30
C LEU A 13 -11.29 -15.92 4.22
N PHE A 14 -11.06 -15.18 3.14
CA PHE A 14 -10.24 -15.62 2.01
C PHE A 14 -8.92 -14.85 1.99
N PHE A 15 -7.81 -15.60 1.84
CA PHE A 15 -6.49 -15.05 1.60
C PHE A 15 -5.96 -15.56 0.26
N GLY A 16 -5.58 -14.64 -0.60
CA GLY A 16 -5.18 -14.90 -1.98
C GLY A 16 -6.32 -14.71 -2.99
N LYS A 17 -5.94 -14.54 -4.27
CA LYS A 17 -6.92 -14.44 -5.35
C LYS A 17 -7.65 -15.78 -5.51
N PRO A 18 -8.99 -15.80 -5.62
CA PRO A 18 -9.71 -17.04 -5.87
C PRO A 18 -9.17 -17.73 -7.14
N LYS A 19 -8.69 -18.96 -7.00
CA LYS A 19 -8.10 -19.72 -8.12
C LYS A 19 -9.10 -19.96 -9.25
N ASP A 20 -10.38 -19.98 -8.92
CA ASP A 20 -11.47 -20.41 -9.79
C ASP A 20 -12.37 -19.27 -10.25
N ILE A 21 -11.84 -18.05 -10.43
CA ILE A 21 -12.62 -16.93 -10.97
C ILE A 21 -13.29 -17.31 -12.31
N ASN A 22 -12.64 -18.12 -13.13
CA ASN A 22 -13.18 -18.55 -14.41
C ASN A 22 -14.19 -19.73 -14.30
N THR A 23 -14.17 -20.48 -13.20
CA THR A 23 -14.99 -21.69 -12.97
C THR A 23 -16.11 -21.48 -11.95
N LYS A 24 -16.07 -20.37 -11.20
CA LYS A 24 -17.16 -20.03 -10.28
C LYS A 24 -18.46 -19.80 -11.03
N GLU A 25 -19.57 -20.28 -10.45
CA GLU A 25 -20.90 -20.00 -10.92
C GLU A 25 -21.11 -18.49 -11.05
N LYS A 26 -21.40 -18.04 -12.26
CA LYS A 26 -21.62 -16.63 -12.58
C LYS A 26 -23.11 -16.36 -12.44
N ILE A 27 -23.45 -15.30 -11.72
CA ILE A 27 -24.81 -14.84 -11.60
C ILE A 27 -25.09 -13.82 -12.69
N ASN A 28 -26.08 -14.09 -13.53
CA ASN A 28 -26.55 -13.13 -14.52
C ASN A 28 -27.55 -12.19 -13.87
N LEU A 29 -27.31 -10.90 -13.98
CA LEU A 29 -28.22 -9.84 -13.54
C LEU A 29 -28.70 -9.06 -14.76
N THR A 30 -30.01 -8.87 -14.87
CA THR A 30 -30.60 -8.18 -16.01
C THR A 30 -31.28 -6.89 -15.53
N PHE A 31 -30.93 -5.78 -16.16
CA PHE A 31 -31.53 -4.48 -15.86
C PHE A 31 -33.05 -4.49 -16.13
N ASN A 32 -33.81 -3.90 -15.21
CA ASN A 32 -35.27 -3.91 -15.13
C ASN A 32 -35.90 -5.30 -14.86
N GLN A 33 -35.12 -6.28 -14.39
CA GLN A 33 -35.63 -7.55 -13.88
C GLN A 33 -35.20 -7.74 -12.44
N ASP A 34 -34.00 -8.23 -12.20
CA ASP A 34 -33.40 -8.43 -10.89
C ASP A 34 -32.34 -7.37 -10.53
N LEU A 35 -32.07 -6.45 -11.46
CA LEU A 35 -31.20 -5.28 -11.29
C LEU A 35 -32.03 -4.00 -11.49
N TYR A 36 -32.23 -3.24 -10.41
CA TYR A 36 -33.11 -2.05 -10.44
C TYR A 36 -32.39 -0.78 -10.84
N THR A 37 -31.17 -0.59 -10.30
CA THR A 37 -30.30 0.51 -10.66
C THR A 37 -28.92 -0.01 -11.03
N PHE A 38 -28.27 0.72 -11.92
CA PHE A 38 -26.94 0.37 -12.37
C PHE A 38 -26.25 1.64 -12.88
N ASN A 39 -25.13 1.96 -12.28
CA ASN A 39 -24.31 3.10 -12.66
C ASN A 39 -22.89 2.62 -12.95
N LEU A 40 -22.42 2.88 -14.15
CA LEU A 40 -21.05 2.65 -14.56
C LEU A 40 -20.21 3.90 -14.29
N ASN A 41 -19.20 3.77 -13.45
CA ASN A 41 -18.38 4.88 -13.00
C ASN A 41 -16.98 4.76 -13.60
N ILE A 42 -16.47 5.87 -14.13
CA ILE A 42 -15.12 5.98 -14.65
C ILE A 42 -14.46 7.20 -14.01
N GLN A 43 -13.25 7.02 -13.48
CA GLN A 43 -12.51 8.08 -12.79
C GLN A 43 -11.07 8.14 -13.32
N ALA A 44 -10.56 9.36 -13.52
CA ALA A 44 -9.14 9.58 -13.69
C ALA A 44 -8.45 9.62 -12.33
N LYS A 45 -7.34 8.90 -12.19
CA LYS A 45 -6.55 8.80 -10.95
C LYS A 45 -5.07 8.98 -11.23
N PRO A 46 -4.26 9.48 -10.26
CA PRO A 46 -2.81 9.50 -10.41
C PRO A 46 -2.29 8.08 -10.62
N VAL A 47 -1.55 7.86 -11.71
CA VAL A 47 -1.01 6.53 -12.09
C VAL A 47 0.51 6.52 -12.22
N GLN A 48 1.14 7.70 -12.19
CA GLN A 48 2.58 7.83 -12.29
C GLN A 48 3.19 8.01 -10.91
N PHE A 49 3.71 6.92 -10.37
CA PHE A 49 4.37 6.88 -9.07
C PHE A 49 5.87 6.70 -9.23
N GLY A 50 6.64 7.38 -8.40
CA GLY A 50 8.05 7.16 -8.19
C GLY A 50 8.32 6.82 -6.74
N ALA A 51 9.32 6.01 -6.48
CA ALA A 51 9.76 5.75 -5.12
C ALA A 51 11.29 5.69 -5.06
N PHE A 52 11.82 6.07 -3.91
CA PHE A 52 13.24 5.93 -3.61
C PHE A 52 13.43 5.32 -2.22
N THR A 53 14.53 4.61 -2.05
CA THR A 53 14.99 4.12 -0.74
C THR A 53 16.51 4.07 -0.74
N TYR A 54 17.11 4.25 0.44
CA TYR A 54 18.56 4.25 0.60
C TYR A 54 19.01 3.12 1.53
N ASN A 55 20.00 2.37 1.12
CA ASN A 55 20.65 1.34 1.93
C ASN A 55 22.02 1.84 2.40
N GLU A 56 22.11 2.12 3.69
CA GLU A 56 23.33 2.66 4.32
C GLU A 56 24.46 1.65 4.39
N ASP A 57 24.12 0.37 4.58
CA ASP A 57 25.11 -0.70 4.72
C ASP A 57 26.03 -0.83 3.50
N ILE A 58 25.52 -0.48 2.33
CA ILE A 58 26.23 -0.56 1.04
C ILE A 58 26.30 0.77 0.29
N ASN A 59 25.86 1.88 0.95
CA ASN A 59 25.84 3.23 0.38
C ASN A 59 25.16 3.28 -1.01
N LYS A 60 23.97 2.71 -1.13
CA LYS A 60 23.27 2.65 -2.41
C LYS A 60 21.87 3.28 -2.34
N LEU A 61 21.62 4.22 -3.25
CA LEU A 61 20.28 4.77 -3.50
C LEU A 61 19.58 3.90 -4.54
N TYR A 62 18.38 3.47 -4.23
CA TYR A 62 17.48 2.78 -5.14
C TYR A 62 16.35 3.70 -5.54
N GLN A 63 16.01 3.73 -6.81
CA GLN A 63 14.91 4.52 -7.35
C GLN A 63 14.18 3.71 -8.41
N ALA A 64 12.86 3.82 -8.43
CA ALA A 64 12.01 3.22 -9.45
C ALA A 64 10.85 4.13 -9.81
N LYS A 65 10.30 3.92 -10.99
CA LYS A 65 9.07 4.57 -11.50
C LYS A 65 8.10 3.52 -12.02
N THR A 66 6.82 3.84 -12.00
CA THR A 66 5.81 3.04 -12.70
C THR A 66 6.06 3.06 -14.21
N GLN A 67 5.71 1.97 -14.87
CA GLN A 67 5.72 1.90 -16.33
C GLN A 67 4.44 2.54 -16.90
N HIS A 68 4.52 3.03 -18.13
CA HIS A 68 3.38 3.63 -18.85
C HIS A 68 2.41 2.60 -19.42
N LYS A 69 2.21 1.48 -18.73
CA LYS A 69 1.31 0.43 -19.18
C LYS A 69 0.80 -0.39 -17.98
N VAL A 70 -0.53 -0.54 -17.93
CA VAL A 70 -1.19 -1.50 -17.05
C VAL A 70 -1.87 -2.56 -17.92
N GLU A 71 -1.51 -3.82 -17.74
CA GLU A 71 -2.05 -4.93 -18.53
C GLU A 71 -3.36 -5.45 -17.97
N GLY A 72 -4.25 -5.91 -18.87
CA GLY A 72 -5.49 -6.59 -18.52
C GLY A 72 -6.61 -5.67 -18.06
N LEU A 73 -6.54 -4.38 -18.38
CA LEU A 73 -7.66 -3.48 -18.19
C LEU A 73 -8.76 -3.74 -19.24
N PRO A 74 -10.05 -3.67 -18.86
CA PRO A 74 -11.14 -3.63 -19.84
C PRO A 74 -11.10 -2.31 -20.62
N LEU A 75 -11.82 -2.24 -21.75
CA LEU A 75 -11.82 -1.07 -22.64
C LEU A 75 -12.02 0.27 -21.90
N LEU A 76 -12.96 0.32 -20.97
CA LEU A 76 -13.21 1.53 -20.16
C LEU A 76 -12.07 1.81 -19.17
N GLY A 77 -11.44 0.78 -18.64
CA GLY A 77 -10.25 0.90 -17.81
C GLY A 77 -9.05 1.43 -18.58
N GLU A 78 -8.87 1.01 -19.85
CA GLU A 78 -7.82 1.54 -20.73
C GLU A 78 -8.05 3.03 -21.01
N LYS A 79 -9.30 3.43 -21.28
CA LYS A 79 -9.64 4.86 -21.45
C LYS A 79 -9.41 5.67 -20.19
N ALA A 80 -9.79 5.14 -19.02
CA ALA A 80 -9.50 5.77 -17.74
C ALA A 80 -7.99 5.95 -17.52
N PHE A 81 -7.18 4.95 -17.90
CA PHE A 81 -5.73 5.02 -17.82
C PHE A 81 -5.13 6.09 -18.75
N GLU A 82 -5.52 6.12 -20.02
CA GLU A 82 -5.09 7.14 -21.00
C GLU A 82 -5.37 8.57 -20.50
N VAL A 83 -6.58 8.80 -19.98
CA VAL A 83 -6.96 10.11 -19.43
C VAL A 83 -6.17 10.42 -18.16
N SER A 84 -5.96 9.42 -17.30
CA SER A 84 -5.17 9.55 -16.08
C SER A 84 -3.73 9.97 -16.36
N GLU A 85 -3.06 9.35 -17.35
CA GLU A 85 -1.71 9.72 -17.76
C GLU A 85 -1.61 11.15 -18.30
N LYS A 86 -2.62 11.60 -19.04
CA LYS A 86 -2.66 12.97 -19.57
C LYS A 86 -2.89 14.02 -18.48
N LEU A 87 -3.77 13.74 -17.52
CA LEU A 87 -4.11 14.66 -16.44
C LEU A 87 -3.04 14.71 -15.35
N TYR A 88 -2.45 13.56 -15.01
CA TYR A 88 -1.46 13.40 -13.94
C TYR A 88 -0.10 13.03 -14.53
N ASN A 89 0.45 13.90 -15.37
CA ASN A 89 1.66 13.64 -16.15
C ASN A 89 2.98 13.85 -15.40
N THR A 90 2.92 14.20 -14.12
CA THR A 90 4.11 14.45 -13.29
C THR A 90 4.30 13.30 -12.31
N THR A 91 5.47 12.65 -12.35
CA THR A 91 5.83 11.61 -11.39
C THR A 91 6.26 12.25 -10.07
N SER A 92 5.55 11.95 -8.99
CA SER A 92 5.96 12.31 -7.64
C SER A 92 6.79 11.19 -7.04
N PHE A 93 7.97 11.53 -6.48
CA PHE A 93 8.82 10.58 -5.78
C PHE A 93 8.54 10.59 -4.29
N GLU A 94 8.24 9.43 -3.75
CA GLU A 94 7.98 9.21 -2.33
C GLU A 94 9.02 8.27 -1.73
N TYR A 95 9.24 8.37 -0.43
CA TYR A 95 10.06 7.38 0.29
C TYR A 95 9.35 6.02 0.28
N GLY A 96 10.05 5.02 -0.26
CA GLY A 96 9.57 3.63 -0.31
C GLY A 96 9.83 2.91 1.02
N ARG A 97 8.79 2.57 1.76
CA ARG A 97 8.86 1.82 3.03
C ARG A 97 9.06 0.30 2.81
N PHE A 98 9.93 -0.05 1.87
CA PHE A 98 10.21 -1.44 1.52
C PHE A 98 11.57 -1.88 2.04
N SER A 99 11.70 -3.17 2.34
CA SER A 99 12.99 -3.74 2.70
C SER A 99 13.96 -3.63 1.51
N THR A 100 15.12 -3.06 1.76
CA THR A 100 16.13 -2.66 0.76
C THR A 100 17.03 -3.79 0.26
N GLY A 101 16.53 -5.01 0.19
CA GLY A 101 17.36 -6.13 -0.25
C GLY A 101 17.48 -6.31 -1.77
N TYR A 102 16.57 -5.72 -2.56
CA TYR A 102 16.44 -6.01 -3.99
C TYR A 102 15.89 -4.82 -4.77
N ASP A 103 16.53 -4.44 -5.90
CA ASP A 103 16.04 -3.41 -6.84
C ASP A 103 14.63 -3.73 -7.35
N GLY A 104 14.35 -4.99 -7.67
CA GLY A 104 13.07 -5.44 -8.18
C GLY A 104 11.89 -5.31 -7.22
N ASN A 105 12.13 -5.22 -5.91
CA ASN A 105 11.04 -5.07 -4.94
C ASN A 105 10.35 -3.71 -5.04
N LEU A 106 11.12 -2.65 -5.35
CA LEU A 106 10.58 -1.30 -5.47
C LEU A 106 9.70 -1.16 -6.73
N GLU A 107 10.18 -1.70 -7.85
CA GLU A 107 9.42 -1.72 -9.11
C GLU A 107 8.14 -2.56 -8.99
N MET A 108 8.22 -3.74 -8.37
CA MET A 108 7.06 -4.60 -8.12
C MET A 108 6.01 -3.92 -7.24
N ALA A 109 6.44 -3.20 -6.21
CA ALA A 109 5.54 -2.47 -5.33
C ALA A 109 4.85 -1.31 -6.05
N LEU A 110 5.58 -0.55 -6.86
CA LEU A 110 5.01 0.53 -7.68
C LEU A 110 4.04 0.00 -8.74
N LYS A 111 4.39 -1.09 -9.42
CA LYS A 111 3.50 -1.77 -10.36
C LYS A 111 2.22 -2.21 -9.68
N SER A 112 2.32 -2.83 -8.51
CA SER A 112 1.16 -3.26 -7.75
C SER A 112 0.27 -2.10 -7.30
N ARG A 113 0.86 -0.98 -6.87
CA ARG A 113 0.13 0.24 -6.53
C ARG A 113 -0.60 0.81 -7.75
N GLN A 114 0.04 0.82 -8.91
CA GLN A 114 -0.57 1.28 -10.16
C GLN A 114 -1.75 0.39 -10.57
N GLU A 115 -1.59 -0.93 -10.53
CA GLU A 115 -2.65 -1.91 -10.80
C GLU A 115 -3.83 -1.75 -9.82
N ALA A 116 -3.56 -1.58 -8.53
CA ALA A 116 -4.57 -1.35 -7.50
C ALA A 116 -5.32 -0.03 -7.68
N THR A 117 -4.60 1.04 -8.06
CA THR A 117 -5.20 2.35 -8.36
C THR A 117 -6.14 2.26 -9.55
N MET A 118 -5.74 1.54 -10.60
CA MET A 118 -6.56 1.38 -11.80
C MET A 118 -7.73 0.42 -11.60
N ALA A 119 -7.64 -0.52 -10.67
CA ALA A 119 -8.75 -1.41 -10.33
C ALA A 119 -10.01 -0.66 -9.89
N ASP A 120 -9.84 0.49 -9.22
CA ASP A 120 -10.95 1.34 -8.74
C ASP A 120 -11.21 2.56 -9.66
N ALA A 121 -10.57 2.64 -10.79
CA ALA A 121 -10.82 3.70 -11.79
C ALA A 121 -12.06 3.42 -12.65
N ASN A 122 -12.51 2.17 -12.70
CA ASN A 122 -13.73 1.73 -13.36
C ASN A 122 -14.48 0.77 -12.43
N TYR A 123 -15.69 1.13 -12.02
CA TYR A 123 -16.51 0.32 -11.15
C TYR A 123 -17.98 0.51 -11.41
N VAL A 124 -18.78 -0.45 -10.97
CA VAL A 124 -20.24 -0.42 -11.03
C VAL A 124 -20.79 -0.29 -9.61
N THR A 125 -21.81 0.55 -9.46
CA THR A 125 -22.71 0.55 -8.29
C THR A 125 -24.12 0.18 -8.75
N ALA A 126 -24.76 -0.70 -8.03
CA ALA A 126 -26.05 -1.23 -8.45
C ALA A 126 -26.93 -1.65 -7.27
N THR A 127 -28.23 -1.73 -7.52
CA THR A 127 -29.24 -2.24 -6.59
C THR A 127 -29.91 -3.47 -7.19
N SER A 128 -30.04 -4.55 -6.43
CA SER A 128 -30.61 -5.82 -6.89
C SER A 128 -31.51 -6.47 -5.85
N SER A 129 -32.45 -7.28 -6.32
CA SER A 129 -33.28 -8.16 -5.49
C SER A 129 -32.69 -9.55 -5.27
N ASN A 130 -31.57 -9.88 -5.89
CA ASN A 130 -30.98 -11.21 -5.82
C ASN A 130 -30.28 -11.44 -4.48
N SER A 131 -30.87 -12.24 -3.59
CA SER A 131 -30.34 -12.52 -2.25
C SER A 131 -29.11 -13.44 -2.22
N LYS A 132 -28.70 -14.04 -3.36
CA LYS A 132 -27.54 -14.92 -3.46
C LYS A 132 -26.22 -14.16 -3.64
N LEU A 133 -26.29 -12.83 -3.85
CA LEU A 133 -25.10 -12.01 -4.02
C LEU A 133 -24.32 -11.90 -2.70
N LYS A 134 -23.00 -11.99 -2.78
CA LYS A 134 -22.07 -11.76 -1.67
C LYS A 134 -20.73 -11.27 -2.17
N ILE A 135 -19.87 -10.79 -1.28
CA ILE A 135 -18.51 -10.37 -1.64
C ILE A 135 -17.79 -11.53 -2.33
N GLY A 136 -17.07 -11.23 -3.43
CA GLY A 136 -16.38 -12.22 -4.24
C GLY A 136 -17.26 -12.94 -5.27
N THR A 137 -18.59 -12.67 -5.33
CA THR A 137 -19.45 -13.18 -6.40
C THR A 137 -19.13 -12.50 -7.72
N ILE A 138 -19.06 -13.29 -8.80
CA ILE A 138 -18.92 -12.76 -10.15
C ILE A 138 -20.33 -12.62 -10.74
N VAL A 139 -20.64 -11.40 -11.17
CA VAL A 139 -21.89 -11.06 -11.83
C VAL A 139 -21.64 -10.69 -13.29
N THR A 140 -22.50 -11.15 -14.18
CA THR A 140 -22.58 -10.67 -15.55
C THR A 140 -23.77 -9.72 -15.62
N ILE A 141 -23.54 -8.47 -15.93
CA ILE A 141 -24.57 -7.45 -16.07
C ILE A 141 -25.03 -7.39 -17.50
N ASN A 142 -26.34 -7.55 -17.69
CA ASN A 142 -26.99 -7.51 -18.99
C ASN A 142 -28.06 -6.41 -19.02
N ALA A 143 -28.25 -5.81 -20.18
CA ALA A 143 -29.32 -4.87 -20.45
C ALA A 143 -29.91 -5.11 -21.83
N TYR A 144 -31.17 -4.73 -21.99
CA TYR A 144 -31.80 -4.75 -23.32
C TYR A 144 -31.42 -3.48 -24.07
N GLU A 145 -30.84 -3.65 -25.26
CA GLU A 145 -30.51 -2.58 -26.20
C GLU A 145 -31.46 -2.63 -27.40
N GLU A 146 -31.97 -1.48 -27.78
CA GLU A 146 -32.76 -1.35 -28.99
C GLU A 146 -31.84 -1.42 -30.19
N LYS A 147 -32.08 -2.40 -31.08
CA LYS A 147 -31.40 -2.54 -32.37
C LYS A 147 -32.28 -2.06 -33.50
N ILE A 148 -31.74 -1.20 -34.35
CA ILE A 148 -32.38 -0.78 -35.58
C ILE A 148 -32.25 -1.91 -36.58
N LEU A 149 -33.38 -2.58 -36.89
CA LEU A 149 -33.41 -3.58 -37.94
C LEU A 149 -33.84 -2.94 -39.27
N LEU A 150 -33.30 -3.45 -40.36
CA LEU A 150 -33.77 -3.08 -41.68
C LEU A 150 -35.08 -3.80 -42.03
N PRO A 151 -35.96 -3.22 -42.85
CA PRO A 151 -37.22 -3.86 -43.28
C PRO A 151 -37.04 -5.24 -43.94
N THR A 152 -35.85 -5.55 -44.40
CA THR A 152 -35.48 -6.85 -44.99
C THR A 152 -35.18 -7.93 -43.95
N ASP A 153 -35.03 -7.56 -42.65
CA ASP A 153 -34.83 -8.53 -41.57
C ASP A 153 -36.18 -9.16 -41.18
N SER A 154 -36.22 -10.47 -41.08
CA SER A 154 -37.44 -11.23 -40.71
C SER A 154 -37.99 -10.87 -39.34
N ARG A 155 -37.18 -10.27 -38.46
CA ARG A 155 -37.53 -9.80 -37.09
C ARG A 155 -38.05 -8.36 -37.08
N TRP A 156 -37.95 -7.65 -38.21
CA TRP A 156 -38.35 -6.25 -38.30
C TRP A 156 -39.87 -6.10 -38.13
N ASN A 157 -40.25 -5.13 -37.29
CA ASN A 157 -41.64 -4.75 -37.05
C ASN A 157 -41.71 -3.22 -36.93
N PRO A 158 -42.47 -2.50 -37.79
CA PRO A 158 -42.53 -1.06 -37.75
C PRO A 158 -43.17 -0.49 -36.48
N ASN A 159 -43.92 -1.32 -35.74
CA ASN A 159 -44.65 -0.89 -34.54
C ASN A 159 -44.02 -1.33 -33.24
N LYS A 160 -42.86 -2.05 -33.27
CA LYS A 160 -42.16 -2.52 -32.08
C LYS A 160 -40.66 -2.45 -32.25
N PRO A 161 -39.93 -1.88 -31.28
CA PRO A 161 -38.49 -1.95 -31.29
C PRO A 161 -38.02 -3.40 -31.12
N PHE A 162 -36.97 -3.77 -31.80
CA PHE A 162 -36.30 -5.06 -31.57
C PHE A 162 -35.30 -4.87 -30.43
N LEU A 163 -35.61 -5.49 -29.30
CA LEU A 163 -34.75 -5.45 -28.11
C LEU A 163 -33.85 -6.69 -28.08
N GLN A 164 -32.56 -6.47 -28.04
CA GLN A 164 -31.58 -7.54 -27.92
C GLN A 164 -30.92 -7.44 -26.55
N LEU A 165 -30.80 -8.59 -25.87
CA LEU A 165 -30.08 -8.67 -24.60
C LEU A 165 -28.58 -8.63 -24.88
N GLU A 166 -27.93 -7.59 -24.37
CA GLU A 166 -26.49 -7.38 -24.50
C GLU A 166 -25.79 -7.46 -23.13
N SER A 167 -24.60 -8.05 -23.12
CA SER A 167 -23.78 -8.09 -21.92
C SER A 167 -22.92 -6.83 -21.82
N ILE A 168 -23.10 -6.08 -20.75
CA ILE A 168 -22.32 -4.88 -20.43
C ILE A 168 -20.94 -5.25 -19.90
N GLY A 169 -20.83 -6.38 -19.19
CA GLY A 169 -19.55 -6.87 -18.69
C GLY A 169 -19.68 -7.79 -17.51
N GLN A 170 -18.52 -8.30 -17.09
CA GLN A 170 -18.38 -9.15 -15.90
C GLN A 170 -17.67 -8.38 -14.80
N TYR A 171 -18.26 -8.46 -13.60
CA TYR A 171 -17.79 -7.71 -12.44
C TYR A 171 -17.71 -8.63 -11.23
N ILE A 172 -16.77 -8.38 -10.33
CA ILE A 172 -16.66 -9.04 -9.02
C ILE A 172 -17.13 -8.10 -7.93
N ILE A 173 -18.05 -8.55 -7.09
CA ILE A 173 -18.59 -7.76 -5.99
C ILE A 173 -17.51 -7.60 -4.92
N THR A 174 -17.21 -6.35 -4.55
CA THR A 174 -16.24 -5.99 -3.51
C THR A 174 -16.87 -5.42 -2.26
N GLU A 175 -18.04 -4.81 -2.40
CA GLU A 175 -18.83 -4.27 -1.29
C GLU A 175 -20.30 -4.61 -1.52
N ILE A 176 -21.02 -4.99 -0.46
CA ILE A 176 -22.45 -5.24 -0.54
C ILE A 176 -23.12 -4.94 0.79
N THR A 177 -24.30 -4.33 0.73
CA THR A 177 -25.17 -4.10 1.86
C THR A 177 -26.53 -4.74 1.56
N HIS A 178 -26.95 -5.66 2.41
CA HIS A 178 -28.27 -6.29 2.33
C HIS A 178 -29.24 -5.55 3.23
N LYS A 179 -30.44 -5.30 2.74
CA LYS A 179 -31.55 -4.71 3.48
C LYS A 179 -32.77 -5.61 3.35
N ALA A 180 -33.38 -5.92 4.47
CA ALA A 180 -34.66 -6.61 4.54
C ALA A 180 -35.53 -5.89 5.57
N ASN A 181 -36.83 -5.79 5.30
CA ASN A 181 -37.79 -5.23 6.23
C ASN A 181 -38.73 -6.34 6.79
N ASP A 182 -39.55 -5.97 7.75
CA ASP A 182 -40.50 -6.84 8.44
C ASP A 182 -41.66 -7.30 7.58
N ILE A 183 -41.91 -6.66 6.45
CA ILE A 183 -42.95 -7.04 5.47
C ILE A 183 -42.43 -7.95 4.36
N GLY A 184 -41.16 -8.38 4.46
CA GLY A 184 -40.57 -9.36 3.54
C GLY A 184 -39.97 -8.77 2.25
N GLU A 185 -39.88 -7.45 2.15
CA GLU A 185 -39.16 -6.83 1.04
C GLU A 185 -37.66 -6.96 1.26
N TYR A 186 -36.94 -7.29 0.19
CA TYR A 186 -35.48 -7.45 0.19
C TYR A 186 -34.86 -6.68 -0.97
N GLU A 187 -33.78 -5.96 -0.67
CA GLU A 187 -32.90 -5.37 -1.65
C GLU A 187 -31.44 -5.44 -1.18
N ASN A 188 -30.52 -5.38 -2.12
CA ASN A 188 -29.13 -5.16 -1.82
C ASN A 188 -28.56 -4.05 -2.70
N HIS A 189 -27.59 -3.33 -2.12
CA HIS A 189 -26.75 -2.35 -2.83
C HIS A 189 -25.34 -2.88 -2.87
N PHE A 190 -24.73 -2.93 -4.04
CA PHE A 190 -23.38 -3.42 -4.16
C PHE A 190 -22.51 -2.52 -5.03
N LYS A 191 -21.19 -2.57 -4.75
CA LYS A 191 -20.12 -2.08 -5.62
C LYS A 191 -19.36 -3.27 -6.18
N ALA A 192 -19.08 -3.23 -7.47
CA ALA A 192 -18.37 -4.29 -8.15
C ALA A 192 -17.30 -3.71 -9.08
N LEU A 193 -16.17 -4.37 -9.15
CA LEU A 193 -15.03 -4.04 -9.99
C LEU A 193 -14.97 -5.00 -11.19
N PRO A 194 -14.30 -4.66 -12.30
CA PRO A 194 -14.13 -5.58 -13.42
C PRO A 194 -13.56 -6.94 -12.95
N ALA A 195 -14.15 -8.04 -13.37
CA ALA A 195 -13.80 -9.38 -12.87
C ALA A 195 -12.35 -9.80 -13.12
N PHE A 196 -11.70 -9.18 -14.12
CA PHE A 196 -10.33 -9.51 -14.55
C PHE A 196 -9.24 -8.70 -13.88
N ILE A 197 -9.57 -7.83 -12.90
CA ILE A 197 -8.56 -7.07 -12.16
C ILE A 197 -7.53 -8.00 -11.54
N LYS A 198 -6.26 -7.57 -11.55
CA LYS A 198 -5.15 -8.32 -10.94
C LYS A 198 -5.04 -8.05 -9.44
N LYS A 199 -5.36 -6.84 -9.01
CA LYS A 199 -5.25 -6.35 -7.63
C LYS A 199 -6.53 -5.70 -7.17
N LEU A 200 -6.86 -5.86 -5.90
CA LEU A 200 -7.91 -5.07 -5.26
C LEU A 200 -7.39 -3.63 -5.04
N PRO A 201 -8.29 -2.65 -4.98
CA PRO A 201 -7.94 -1.30 -4.56
C PRO A 201 -7.17 -1.31 -3.24
N GLU A 202 -6.17 -0.44 -3.13
CA GLU A 202 -5.38 -0.33 -1.91
C GLU A 202 -6.26 0.21 -0.77
N PRO A 203 -6.33 -0.48 0.39
CA PRO A 203 -7.11 0.02 1.50
C PRO A 203 -6.48 1.30 2.04
N GLN A 204 -7.30 2.28 2.39
CA GLN A 204 -6.86 3.56 2.97
C GLN A 204 -6.46 3.37 4.45
N ILE A 205 -5.38 2.63 4.68
CA ILE A 205 -4.81 2.41 6.01
C ILE A 205 -3.57 3.29 6.14
N ALA A 206 -3.56 4.16 7.15
CA ALA A 206 -2.40 4.97 7.45
C ALA A 206 -1.21 4.07 7.84
N PHE A 207 -0.04 4.37 7.29
CA PHE A 207 1.18 3.70 7.72
C PHE A 207 1.51 4.07 9.17
N PRO A 208 2.08 3.13 9.95
CA PRO A 208 2.55 3.45 11.29
C PRO A 208 3.58 4.58 11.26
N ILE A 209 3.43 5.53 12.15
CA ILE A 209 4.34 6.67 12.33
C ILE A 209 5.07 6.46 13.65
N ALA A 210 6.40 6.53 13.62
CA ALA A 210 7.22 6.47 14.81
C ALA A 210 7.67 7.87 15.25
N GLU A 211 7.49 8.15 16.52
CA GLU A 211 8.03 9.34 17.20
C GLU A 211 9.37 9.02 17.88
N THR A 212 10.08 10.06 18.32
CA THR A 212 11.33 9.90 19.07
C THR A 212 11.10 9.09 20.33
N GLN A 213 12.03 8.18 20.64
CA GLN A 213 11.95 7.28 21.79
C GLN A 213 13.29 7.16 22.50
N GLN A 214 13.22 6.92 23.80
CA GLN A 214 14.40 6.59 24.60
C GLN A 214 14.68 5.09 24.53
N ALA A 215 15.96 4.73 24.51
CA ALA A 215 16.42 3.35 24.51
C ALA A 215 17.71 3.19 25.31
N ILE A 216 18.02 1.94 25.67
CA ILE A 216 19.27 1.57 26.35
C ILE A 216 20.14 0.80 25.35
N VAL A 217 21.43 1.10 25.34
CA VAL A 217 22.43 0.38 24.53
C VAL A 217 22.65 -1.00 25.13
N ILE A 218 22.47 -2.04 24.32
CA ILE A 218 22.65 -3.45 24.74
C ILE A 218 23.85 -4.12 24.07
N ASP A 219 24.38 -3.54 23.00
CA ASP A 219 25.54 -4.05 22.27
C ASP A 219 26.15 -2.93 21.41
N ASN A 220 27.48 -2.75 21.47
CA ASN A 220 28.22 -1.77 20.68
C ASN A 220 29.37 -2.39 19.87
N ASN A 221 29.48 -3.72 19.85
CA ASN A 221 30.50 -4.42 19.07
C ASN A 221 29.95 -4.78 17.67
N ASP A 222 29.87 -3.77 16.79
CA ASP A 222 29.37 -3.93 15.43
C ASP A 222 30.25 -4.89 14.60
N PRO A 223 29.71 -6.04 14.13
CA PRO A 223 30.48 -7.01 13.34
C PRO A 223 30.94 -6.45 11.99
N LYS A 224 30.27 -5.41 11.45
CA LYS A 224 30.68 -4.75 10.20
C LYS A 224 31.62 -3.57 10.44
N LYS A 225 31.96 -3.25 11.69
CA LYS A 225 32.86 -2.13 12.06
C LYS A 225 32.43 -0.77 11.49
N GLN A 226 31.12 -0.52 11.44
CA GLN A 226 30.52 0.71 10.93
C GLN A 226 30.10 1.68 12.04
N GLY A 227 30.50 1.42 13.30
CA GLY A 227 30.17 2.27 14.46
C GLY A 227 28.69 2.24 14.85
N ARG A 228 27.99 1.15 14.51
CA ARG A 228 26.58 0.96 14.85
C ARG A 228 26.46 0.35 16.24
N ILE A 229 25.30 0.54 16.84
CA ILE A 229 24.95 -0.05 18.14
C ILE A 229 23.63 -0.82 18.04
N ARG A 230 23.38 -1.70 18.99
CA ARG A 230 22.07 -2.28 19.25
C ARG A 230 21.48 -1.64 20.49
N VAL A 231 20.22 -1.33 20.42
CA VAL A 231 19.50 -0.66 21.50
C VAL A 231 18.22 -1.41 21.83
N GLN A 232 17.71 -1.22 23.04
CA GLN A 232 16.44 -1.77 23.47
C GLN A 232 15.56 -0.63 23.94
N MET A 233 14.46 -0.39 23.26
CA MET A 233 13.47 0.61 23.66
C MET A 233 12.72 0.13 24.92
N ASN A 234 12.20 1.04 25.72
CA ASN A 234 11.57 0.71 26.99
C ASN A 234 10.46 -0.36 26.88
N TRP A 235 9.66 -0.30 25.81
CA TRP A 235 8.60 -1.29 25.57
C TRP A 235 9.10 -2.65 25.07
N GLN A 236 10.35 -2.74 24.62
CA GLN A 236 10.98 -3.99 24.17
C GLN A 236 11.62 -4.79 25.31
N GLN A 237 11.99 -4.11 26.39
CA GLN A 237 12.67 -4.73 27.54
C GLN A 237 11.91 -5.94 28.14
N PRO A 238 10.58 -5.85 28.39
CA PRO A 238 9.83 -6.98 28.95
C PRO A 238 9.84 -8.24 28.10
N LYS A 239 10.07 -8.09 26.80
CA LYS A 239 10.10 -9.20 25.82
C LYS A 239 11.52 -9.61 25.43
N ASN A 240 12.55 -8.99 25.98
CA ASN A 240 13.96 -9.19 25.65
C ASN A 240 14.23 -9.21 24.13
N LEU A 241 13.59 -8.30 23.41
CA LEU A 241 13.74 -8.21 21.96
C LEU A 241 15.10 -7.59 21.61
N ARG A 242 15.74 -8.08 20.55
CA ARG A 242 17.01 -7.56 20.04
C ARG A 242 16.80 -6.90 18.68
N PRO A 243 16.72 -5.56 18.62
CA PRO A 243 16.64 -4.83 17.36
C PRO A 243 17.89 -5.01 16.48
N PRO A 244 17.80 -4.68 15.19
CA PRO A 244 18.95 -4.66 14.31
C PRO A 244 19.98 -3.61 14.74
N TRP A 245 21.17 -3.65 14.15
CA TRP A 245 22.19 -2.62 14.30
C TRP A 245 21.72 -1.31 13.70
N ILE A 246 21.88 -0.20 14.44
CA ILE A 246 21.46 1.14 14.02
C ILE A 246 22.65 2.11 14.06
N GLY A 247 22.61 3.09 13.15
CA GLY A 247 23.68 4.09 13.03
C GLY A 247 23.66 5.11 14.17
N VAL A 248 24.85 5.52 14.58
CA VAL A 248 25.11 6.63 15.51
C VAL A 248 25.69 7.78 14.71
N PRO A 249 24.98 8.89 14.47
CA PRO A 249 25.53 10.04 13.77
C PRO A 249 26.46 10.85 14.69
N PRO A 250 27.77 10.91 14.41
CA PRO A 250 28.65 11.83 15.10
C PRO A 250 28.54 13.25 14.53
N PRO A 251 29.11 14.27 15.18
CA PRO A 251 29.11 15.64 14.67
C PRO A 251 29.81 15.80 13.31
N ASP A 252 30.83 15.00 13.01
CA ASP A 252 31.48 14.90 11.72
C ASP A 252 31.87 13.46 11.40
N ALA A 253 31.58 13.01 10.19
CA ALA A 253 31.88 11.67 9.71
C ALA A 253 32.07 11.66 8.18
N GLY A 254 33.14 11.04 7.73
CA GLY A 254 33.39 10.95 6.30
C GLY A 254 34.71 10.31 5.94
N SER A 255 35.18 10.66 4.74
CA SER A 255 36.49 10.32 4.20
C SER A 255 37.04 11.49 3.40
N SER A 256 38.38 11.50 3.16
CA SER A 256 39.05 12.40 2.23
C SER A 256 40.14 11.62 1.51
N ASN A 257 40.85 12.29 0.58
CA ASN A 257 41.99 11.69 -0.11
C ASN A 257 43.12 11.31 0.87
N GLU A 258 43.33 12.14 1.92
CA GLU A 258 44.36 11.94 2.92
C GLU A 258 43.94 10.96 4.02
N VAL A 259 42.63 10.92 4.35
CA VAL A 259 42.05 10.04 5.36
C VAL A 259 40.92 9.26 4.74
N SER A 260 41.24 8.11 4.18
CA SER A 260 40.29 7.30 3.39
C SER A 260 39.11 6.71 4.19
N LYS A 261 39.27 6.58 5.51
CA LYS A 261 38.22 6.05 6.40
C LYS A 261 38.25 6.71 7.77
N ASN A 262 37.12 6.78 8.45
CA ASN A 262 36.97 7.28 9.82
C ASN A 262 37.49 8.73 10.02
N ARG A 263 37.38 9.58 8.99
CA ARG A 263 37.60 11.01 9.17
C ARG A 263 36.43 11.58 9.97
N GLY A 264 36.74 12.32 11.03
CA GLY A 264 35.74 12.94 11.90
C GLY A 264 35.82 12.50 13.36
N MET A 265 34.71 12.51 14.06
CA MET A 265 34.63 12.17 15.49
C MET A 265 34.02 10.80 15.65
N VAL A 266 34.71 9.90 16.36
CA VAL A 266 34.21 8.53 16.60
C VAL A 266 34.01 8.35 18.10
N PHE A 267 32.79 8.57 18.56
CA PHE A 267 32.34 8.35 19.95
C PHE A 267 31.12 7.45 19.91
N ILE A 268 31.31 6.18 20.23
CA ILE A 268 30.24 5.17 20.23
C ILE A 268 29.72 5.02 21.65
N PRO A 269 28.39 5.12 21.87
CA PRO A 269 27.81 4.91 23.20
C PRO A 269 28.17 3.54 23.77
N GLU A 270 28.42 3.52 25.09
CA GLU A 270 28.76 2.30 25.82
C GLU A 270 27.49 1.48 26.17
N ILE A 271 27.69 0.19 26.42
CA ILE A 271 26.61 -0.69 26.87
C ILE A 271 26.06 -0.17 28.23
N GLY A 272 24.74 0.00 28.31
CA GLY A 272 24.06 0.60 29.45
C GLY A 272 23.77 2.10 29.30
N ASP A 273 24.36 2.78 28.34
CA ASP A 273 24.05 4.19 28.07
C ASP A 273 22.60 4.36 27.57
N HIS A 274 22.02 5.48 27.95
CA HIS A 274 20.72 5.89 27.43
C HIS A 274 20.90 6.76 26.19
N VAL A 275 20.14 6.44 25.16
CA VAL A 275 20.15 7.15 23.88
C VAL A 275 18.75 7.56 23.45
N MET A 276 18.67 8.67 22.71
CA MET A 276 17.47 9.11 22.03
C MET A 276 17.48 8.61 20.60
N LEU A 277 16.38 8.02 20.17
CA LEU A 277 16.20 7.52 18.82
C LEU A 277 15.32 8.45 18.01
N GLY A 278 15.72 8.70 16.77
CA GLY A 278 14.88 9.21 15.70
C GLY A 278 14.54 8.12 14.70
N PHE A 279 13.61 8.44 13.82
CA PHE A 279 13.15 7.51 12.77
C PHE A 279 13.13 8.22 11.43
N ARG A 280 13.89 7.71 10.44
CA ARG A 280 13.91 8.32 9.11
C ARG A 280 12.54 8.20 8.47
N TYR A 281 12.04 9.33 7.95
CA TYR A 281 10.71 9.45 7.37
C TYR A 281 9.58 8.96 8.29
N ASN A 282 9.79 9.04 9.60
CA ASN A 282 8.88 8.50 10.63
C ASN A 282 8.59 7.00 10.45
N ASP A 283 9.48 6.24 9.80
CA ASP A 283 9.32 4.81 9.57
C ASP A 283 9.83 4.03 10.80
N PRO A 284 8.96 3.27 11.52
CA PRO A 284 9.37 2.46 12.66
C PRO A 284 10.52 1.48 12.37
N ASN A 285 10.70 1.09 11.12
CA ASN A 285 11.74 0.17 10.68
C ASN A 285 13.09 0.84 10.39
N ARG A 286 13.17 2.17 10.56
CA ARG A 286 14.37 2.96 10.24
C ARG A 286 14.84 3.82 11.41
N PRO A 287 15.07 3.22 12.60
CA PRO A 287 15.61 3.93 13.75
C PRO A 287 17.07 4.32 13.52
N PHE A 288 17.48 5.43 14.13
CA PHE A 288 18.85 5.86 14.25
C PHE A 288 19.03 6.61 15.59
N VAL A 289 20.25 6.70 16.09
CA VAL A 289 20.55 7.43 17.32
C VAL A 289 20.59 8.93 17.03
N ILE A 290 19.91 9.75 17.82
CA ILE A 290 20.04 11.21 17.77
C ILE A 290 21.21 11.67 18.66
N GLY A 291 21.37 11.06 19.84
CA GLY A 291 22.40 11.36 20.79
C GLY A 291 22.23 10.58 22.09
N SER A 292 23.25 10.65 22.93
CA SER A 292 23.23 10.08 24.28
C SER A 292 22.64 11.07 25.29
N ILE A 293 22.02 10.55 26.34
CA ILE A 293 21.35 11.33 27.39
C ILE A 293 21.88 10.89 28.74
N PHE A 294 22.33 11.84 29.56
CA PHE A 294 22.59 11.58 30.94
C PHE A 294 21.26 11.28 31.68
N ASN A 295 21.34 10.41 32.67
CA ASN A 295 20.22 10.09 33.56
C ASN A 295 20.60 10.22 35.04
N GLY A 296 19.67 10.04 35.95
CA GLY A 296 19.90 10.20 37.36
C GLY A 296 20.97 9.28 37.96
N THR A 297 21.37 8.21 37.26
CA THR A 297 22.42 7.26 37.65
C THR A 297 23.78 7.62 37.06
N THR A 298 23.82 8.11 35.80
CA THR A 298 25.04 8.41 35.05
C THR A 298 25.52 9.85 35.21
N GLY A 299 24.78 10.67 35.94
CA GLY A 299 25.12 12.06 36.26
C GLY A 299 24.40 13.07 35.36
N ALA A 300 24.55 14.34 35.67
CA ALA A 300 23.83 15.44 35.01
C ALA A 300 24.58 16.06 33.84
N GLY A 301 25.74 15.53 33.47
CA GLY A 301 26.57 16.07 32.35
C GLY A 301 27.28 17.38 32.65
N GLY A 302 27.04 18.02 33.78
CA GLY A 302 27.64 19.29 34.16
C GLY A 302 27.83 19.47 35.67
N LYS A 303 28.54 20.51 36.06
CA LYS A 303 28.67 20.98 37.42
C LYS A 303 27.75 22.17 37.67
N GLU A 304 27.71 22.61 38.94
CA GLU A 304 26.96 23.80 39.33
C GLU A 304 27.17 24.96 38.33
N LYS A 305 26.08 25.59 37.92
CA LYS A 305 26.05 26.67 36.94
C LYS A 305 26.52 26.30 35.49
N ASN A 306 26.77 25.03 35.17
CA ASN A 306 27.22 24.55 33.88
C ASN A 306 28.39 25.33 33.22
N ASN A 307 29.28 25.83 34.03
CA ASN A 307 30.41 26.64 33.57
C ASN A 307 31.66 25.83 33.18
N ILE A 308 31.60 24.51 33.31
CA ILE A 308 32.68 23.59 32.90
C ILE A 308 32.26 22.85 31.64
N LYS A 309 33.15 22.85 30.65
CA LYS A 309 33.06 21.98 29.47
C LYS A 309 34.12 20.89 29.65
N SER A 310 33.74 19.65 29.48
CA SER A 310 34.65 18.52 29.66
C SER A 310 34.46 17.50 28.51
N LEU A 311 35.53 16.82 28.17
CA LEU A 311 35.57 15.63 27.34
C LEU A 311 36.22 14.53 28.17
N SER A 312 35.49 13.48 28.48
CA SER A 312 35.98 12.34 29.24
C SER A 312 35.73 11.06 28.47
N SER A 313 36.72 10.19 28.39
CA SER A 313 36.66 8.90 27.75
C SER A 313 37.00 7.80 28.75
N LYS A 314 36.54 6.57 28.47
CA LYS A 314 36.84 5.37 29.23
C LYS A 314 38.30 4.93 29.05
N SER A 315 38.94 5.28 27.95
CA SER A 315 40.31 4.93 27.59
C SER A 315 41.21 6.17 27.58
#